data_1412135c56f3160a766d269534017d5e
#
_entry.id   1412135c56f3160a766d269534017d5e
#
_cell.length_a   1.000
_cell.length_b   1.000
_cell.length_c   1.000
_cell.angle_alpha   90.00
_cell.angle_beta   90.00
_cell.angle_gamma   90.00
#
_symmetry.space_group_name_H-M   'P 1'
#
loop_
_entity.id
_entity.type
_entity.pdbx_description
1 polymer ?
#
loop_
_entity_poly.entity_id
_entity_poly.type
_entity_poly.pdbx_seq_one_letter_code
_entity_poly.pdbx_strand_id
1 'polypeptide(L)'
;MSAVTGANPLRDAADRRLPRIAGPSGLVIFGVTGDLSRKKLMPAVYDLANRGLLPPGFSLIGFARREWEDEDFAHEVHEAVKQHARTPFREEVWQQLSQGMRFVQGDFDSDEAFEQLKATIEELDKAQGTGGNFAFYLSVPPKFFPLVVQQLKKHGLADQKNGSWRRAVIEKPFGHDLASAKELNEVVHEVFPPEAVFRIDHYLGKETVQNILALRFANTLFEPIWNRSYVDHVQITMAEDIGIGGRAGYYDGIGAARDVIQNHLLQLLALTAMEEPASFDADALAAEKTKVLGAVKLPKDLATSTVRGQYAAGWQGGEKAVGYLEEDGIDPQSKTDTYAAIKLEIDNRRWAGVPFYLRTGKRLGRRVTEIAVVFQRAPHSPFDQTATEELGQNALVIRVQPDEGVTMRFGSKVPGTQMEVRDVSMDFAYGESFTESSPEAYERLILDVLLGDSNLFPRVEEVELSWKILDPIERFWDTHGKPAQYQSGTWGPVEADEMLARDGRSWRRP
;
A
#
# COMPACT_ATOMS: atom_id res chain seq x y z
N MET A 1 32.13 11.90 -38.91
CA MET A 1 32.27 10.91 -37.83
C MET A 1 31.26 11.29 -36.75
N SER A 2 30.12 10.60 -36.76
CA SER A 2 29.06 10.80 -35.78
C SER A 2 29.53 10.19 -34.46
N ALA A 3 29.63 11.00 -33.42
CA ALA A 3 29.88 10.50 -32.05
C ALA A 3 28.69 9.67 -31.64
N VAL A 4 28.85 8.36 -31.58
CA VAL A 4 27.94 7.46 -30.91
C VAL A 4 28.07 7.79 -29.42
N THR A 5 27.13 8.57 -28.89
CA THR A 5 26.95 8.69 -27.45
C THR A 5 26.51 7.30 -26.95
N GLY A 6 27.48 6.51 -26.51
CA GLY A 6 27.23 5.21 -25.97
C GLY A 6 26.28 5.33 -24.76
N ALA A 7 25.06 4.86 -24.91
CA ALA A 7 24.16 4.69 -23.79
C ALA A 7 24.90 3.86 -22.75
N ASN A 8 24.91 4.33 -21.51
CA ASN A 8 25.50 3.56 -20.40
C ASN A 8 24.75 2.22 -20.29
N PRO A 9 25.43 1.07 -20.54
CA PRO A 9 24.77 -0.23 -20.51
C PRO A 9 24.15 -0.55 -19.14
N LEU A 10 24.64 0.05 -18.04
CA LEU A 10 24.02 -0.05 -16.71
C LEU A 10 22.68 0.69 -16.58
N ARG A 11 22.28 1.41 -17.63
CA ARG A 11 20.97 2.12 -17.71
C ARG A 11 20.07 1.57 -18.81
N ASP A 12 20.37 0.42 -19.35
CA ASP A 12 19.49 -0.23 -20.32
C ASP A 12 18.20 -0.68 -19.63
N ALA A 13 17.11 -0.01 -19.94
CA ALA A 13 15.79 -0.32 -19.39
C ALA A 13 15.30 -1.72 -19.80
N ALA A 14 15.85 -2.30 -20.86
CA ALA A 14 15.52 -3.65 -21.31
C ALA A 14 16.29 -4.75 -20.53
N ASP A 15 17.43 -4.43 -19.94
CA ASP A 15 18.19 -5.39 -19.12
C ASP A 15 17.73 -5.36 -17.66
N ARG A 16 16.71 -6.15 -17.36
CA ARG A 16 16.13 -6.28 -16.01
C ARG A 16 17.03 -6.99 -14.99
N ARG A 17 18.18 -7.51 -15.39
CA ARG A 17 19.16 -8.14 -14.49
C ARG A 17 20.03 -7.12 -13.77
N LEU A 18 20.11 -5.89 -14.29
CA LEU A 18 20.89 -4.82 -13.72
C LEU A 18 20.01 -3.93 -12.83
N PRO A 19 20.57 -3.39 -11.71
CA PRO A 19 19.87 -2.40 -10.92
C PRO A 19 19.47 -1.19 -11.78
N ARG A 20 18.21 -0.80 -11.72
CA ARG A 20 17.74 0.40 -12.42
C ARG A 20 18.17 1.63 -11.61
N ILE A 21 18.95 2.50 -12.22
CA ILE A 21 19.47 3.73 -11.60
C ILE A 21 18.70 4.92 -12.15
N ALA A 22 18.22 5.80 -11.26
CA ALA A 22 17.55 7.03 -11.65
C ALA A 22 18.48 7.94 -12.48
N GLY A 23 17.92 8.53 -13.54
CA GLY A 23 18.60 9.57 -14.31
C GLY A 23 18.68 10.90 -13.55
N PRO A 24 19.37 11.91 -14.14
CA PRO A 24 19.41 13.26 -13.58
C PRO A 24 18.02 13.75 -13.18
N SER A 25 17.83 14.13 -11.92
CA SER A 25 16.51 14.48 -11.39
C SER A 25 16.58 15.07 -9.99
N GLY A 26 15.46 15.63 -9.54
CA GLY A 26 15.22 16.07 -8.17
C GLY A 26 13.83 15.70 -7.66
N LEU A 27 13.67 15.81 -6.36
CA LEU A 27 12.44 15.56 -5.63
C LEU A 27 12.09 16.77 -4.77
N VAL A 28 10.89 17.30 -4.95
CA VAL A 28 10.31 18.34 -4.09
C VAL A 28 9.32 17.69 -3.16
N ILE A 29 9.46 17.85 -1.84
CA ILE A 29 8.54 17.31 -0.84
C ILE A 29 7.75 18.45 -0.22
N PHE A 30 6.47 18.57 -0.57
CA PHE A 30 5.54 19.46 0.10
C PHE A 30 5.12 18.87 1.45
N GLY A 31 5.15 19.68 2.51
CA GLY A 31 4.87 19.21 3.87
C GLY A 31 6.01 18.39 4.47
N VAL A 32 7.24 18.73 4.12
CA VAL A 32 8.46 17.99 4.49
C VAL A 32 8.67 17.87 6.00
N THR A 33 8.07 18.73 6.80
CA THR A 33 8.15 18.70 8.29
C THR A 33 7.23 17.66 8.94
N GLY A 34 6.44 16.94 8.14
CA GLY A 34 5.50 15.92 8.62
C GLY A 34 6.17 14.58 8.98
N ASP A 35 5.44 13.76 9.75
CA ASP A 35 5.90 12.44 10.22
C ASP A 35 6.26 11.48 9.08
N LEU A 36 5.50 11.49 7.98
CA LEU A 36 5.78 10.65 6.82
C LEU A 36 7.15 10.98 6.22
N SER A 37 7.42 12.27 6.02
CA SER A 37 8.69 12.73 5.48
C SER A 37 9.86 12.33 6.38
N ARG A 38 9.75 12.58 7.69
CA ARG A 38 10.80 12.27 8.67
C ARG A 38 11.04 10.77 8.81
N LYS A 39 9.98 9.96 8.92
CA LYS A 39 10.09 8.52 9.23
C LYS A 39 10.29 7.64 8.00
N LYS A 40 9.95 8.13 6.80
CA LYS A 40 9.90 7.33 5.58
C LYS A 40 10.62 7.96 4.39
N LEU A 41 10.22 9.18 3.96
CA LEU A 41 10.72 9.73 2.70
C LEU A 41 12.18 10.13 2.76
N MET A 42 12.59 10.88 3.80
CA MET A 42 14.00 11.28 3.97
C MET A 42 14.93 10.07 4.12
N PRO A 43 14.63 9.07 4.98
CA PRO A 43 15.44 7.85 5.06
C PRO A 43 15.49 7.08 3.75
N ALA A 44 14.36 6.96 3.02
CA ALA A 44 14.32 6.25 1.74
C ALA A 44 15.19 6.92 0.67
N VAL A 45 15.20 8.24 0.60
CA VAL A 45 16.09 8.99 -0.32
C VAL A 45 17.55 8.72 0.01
N TYR A 46 17.92 8.72 1.32
CA TYR A 46 19.29 8.39 1.73
C TYR A 46 19.64 6.95 1.39
N ASP A 47 18.76 5.99 1.70
CA ASP A 47 19.00 4.56 1.42
C ASP A 47 19.19 4.32 -0.10
N LEU A 48 18.41 4.99 -0.95
CA LEU A 48 18.60 4.96 -2.41
C LEU A 48 19.97 5.54 -2.82
N ALA A 49 20.37 6.68 -2.25
CA ALA A 49 21.69 7.27 -2.51
C ALA A 49 22.81 6.34 -2.06
N ASN A 50 22.69 5.75 -0.86
CA ASN A 50 23.67 4.84 -0.29
C ASN A 50 23.82 3.53 -1.07
N ARG A 51 22.76 3.08 -1.73
CA ARG A 51 22.75 1.93 -2.66
C ARG A 51 23.27 2.30 -4.07
N GLY A 52 23.58 3.57 -4.34
CA GLY A 52 24.02 4.05 -5.64
C GLY A 52 22.91 4.08 -6.71
N LEU A 53 21.64 4.17 -6.29
CA LEU A 53 20.47 4.17 -7.19
C LEU A 53 19.99 5.56 -7.57
N LEU A 54 20.52 6.63 -6.94
CA LEU A 54 20.30 8.02 -7.31
C LEU A 54 21.47 8.58 -8.13
N PRO A 55 21.24 9.57 -9.01
CA PRO A 55 22.31 10.24 -9.73
C PRO A 55 23.18 11.06 -8.77
N PRO A 56 24.48 11.27 -9.08
CA PRO A 56 25.36 12.06 -8.24
C PRO A 56 24.89 13.49 -7.93
N GLY A 57 24.20 14.13 -8.88
CA GLY A 57 23.63 15.47 -8.73
C GLY A 57 22.13 15.46 -8.36
N PHE A 58 21.68 14.43 -7.59
CA PHE A 58 20.30 14.39 -7.13
C PHE A 58 20.00 15.58 -6.21
N SER A 59 18.84 16.22 -6.44
CA SER A 59 18.40 17.39 -5.68
C SER A 59 17.19 17.06 -4.83
N LEU A 60 17.20 17.47 -3.55
CA LEU A 60 16.09 17.30 -2.60
C LEU A 60 15.64 18.66 -2.09
N ILE A 61 14.41 19.05 -2.38
CA ILE A 61 13.84 20.32 -1.95
C ILE A 61 12.74 20.05 -0.93
N GLY A 62 12.87 20.61 0.27
CA GLY A 62 11.82 20.65 1.27
C GLY A 62 10.97 21.91 1.11
N PHE A 63 9.63 21.76 1.16
CA PHE A 63 8.70 22.88 1.16
C PHE A 63 7.78 22.79 2.38
N ALA A 64 7.81 23.80 3.26
CA ALA A 64 6.93 23.89 4.42
C ALA A 64 6.88 25.33 5.01
N ARG A 65 5.97 25.53 5.96
CA ARG A 65 5.74 26.83 6.61
C ARG A 65 6.77 27.20 7.68
N ARG A 66 7.63 26.24 8.10
CA ARG A 66 8.61 26.51 9.16
C ARG A 66 9.65 27.51 8.68
N GLU A 67 10.13 28.31 9.61
CA GLU A 67 11.24 29.26 9.39
C GLU A 67 12.55 28.49 9.51
N TRP A 68 12.91 27.78 8.43
CA TRP A 68 14.15 27.04 8.30
C TRP A 68 14.99 27.59 7.15
N GLU A 69 16.29 27.55 7.35
CA GLU A 69 17.28 27.72 6.28
C GLU A 69 17.69 26.34 5.74
N ASP A 70 18.53 26.32 4.69
CA ASP A 70 19.02 25.07 4.07
C ASP A 70 19.78 24.18 5.07
N GLU A 71 20.52 24.77 5.98
CA GLU A 71 21.26 24.07 7.03
C GLU A 71 20.35 23.39 8.06
N ASP A 72 19.25 24.04 8.44
CA ASP A 72 18.26 23.47 9.35
C ASP A 72 17.58 22.26 8.69
N PHE A 73 17.23 22.40 7.42
CA PHE A 73 16.64 21.31 6.66
C PHE A 73 17.60 20.13 6.52
N ALA A 74 18.84 20.39 6.14
CA ALA A 74 19.87 19.35 6.06
C ALA A 74 20.09 18.66 7.42
N HIS A 75 20.08 19.41 8.53
CA HIS A 75 20.17 18.85 9.87
C HIS A 75 19.00 17.92 10.20
N GLU A 76 17.76 18.33 9.91
CA GLU A 76 16.57 17.50 10.15
C GLU A 76 16.58 16.22 9.30
N VAL A 77 17.00 16.31 8.04
CA VAL A 77 17.17 15.13 7.17
C VAL A 77 18.23 14.20 7.75
N HIS A 78 19.36 14.74 8.22
CA HIS A 78 20.45 13.97 8.82
C HIS A 78 19.97 13.19 10.05
N GLU A 79 19.26 13.85 10.97
CA GLU A 79 18.72 13.20 12.16
C GLU A 79 17.66 12.12 11.81
N ALA A 80 16.80 12.39 10.84
CA ALA A 80 15.83 11.42 10.34
C ALA A 80 16.51 10.19 9.74
N VAL A 81 17.56 10.39 8.95
CA VAL A 81 18.37 9.32 8.36
C VAL A 81 19.04 8.48 9.45
N LYS A 82 19.70 9.10 10.44
CA LYS A 82 20.34 8.37 11.54
C LYS A 82 19.37 7.53 12.36
N GLN A 83 18.12 7.99 12.50
CA GLN A 83 17.11 7.29 13.30
C GLN A 83 16.39 6.19 12.54
N HIS A 84 16.20 6.33 11.21
CA HIS A 84 15.25 5.53 10.45
C HIS A 84 15.79 4.88 9.19
N ALA A 85 17.01 5.22 8.71
CA ALA A 85 17.59 4.57 7.55
C ALA A 85 17.87 3.09 7.83
N ARG A 86 17.73 2.28 6.79
CA ARG A 86 17.97 0.83 6.86
C ARG A 86 19.39 0.43 6.49
N THR A 87 20.08 1.29 5.73
CA THR A 87 21.48 1.08 5.37
C THR A 87 22.39 1.76 6.39
N PRO A 88 23.60 1.26 6.61
CA PRO A 88 24.57 1.93 7.47
C PRO A 88 24.87 3.35 7.01
N PHE A 89 24.94 4.28 7.94
CA PHE A 89 25.29 5.66 7.63
C PHE A 89 26.73 5.79 7.11
N ARG A 90 26.92 6.47 5.97
CA ARG A 90 28.21 6.78 5.38
C ARG A 90 28.34 8.26 5.12
N GLU A 91 29.40 8.86 5.67
CA GLU A 91 29.63 10.31 5.61
C GLU A 91 29.80 10.81 4.19
N GLU A 92 30.49 10.06 3.32
CA GLU A 92 30.73 10.47 1.92
C GLU A 92 29.41 10.57 1.13
N VAL A 93 28.48 9.64 1.37
CA VAL A 93 27.15 9.65 0.74
C VAL A 93 26.33 10.83 1.24
N TRP A 94 26.40 11.09 2.54
CA TRP A 94 25.72 12.21 3.15
C TRP A 94 26.24 13.55 2.60
N GLN A 95 27.55 13.76 2.57
CA GLN A 95 28.18 14.97 2.06
C GLN A 95 27.80 15.23 0.59
N GLN A 96 27.73 14.18 -0.24
CA GLN A 96 27.30 14.32 -1.62
C GLN A 96 25.81 14.67 -1.73
N LEU A 97 24.95 13.99 -1.01
CA LEU A 97 23.50 14.19 -1.03
C LEU A 97 23.11 15.59 -0.52
N SER A 98 23.76 16.04 0.56
CA SER A 98 23.45 17.34 1.20
C SER A 98 23.77 18.56 0.31
N GLN A 99 24.67 18.44 -0.66
CA GLN A 99 24.96 19.54 -1.62
C GLN A 99 23.74 19.91 -2.47
N GLY A 100 22.86 18.95 -2.74
CA GLY A 100 21.62 19.15 -3.50
C GLY A 100 20.40 19.45 -2.64
N MET A 101 20.54 19.71 -1.35
CA MET A 101 19.45 20.01 -0.45
C MET A 101 19.15 21.50 -0.39
N ARG A 102 17.88 21.87 -0.51
CA ARG A 102 17.38 23.23 -0.35
C ARG A 102 16.05 23.22 0.39
N PHE A 103 15.75 24.32 1.06
CA PHE A 103 14.48 24.51 1.72
C PHE A 103 13.77 25.76 1.17
N VAL A 104 12.47 25.64 0.94
CA VAL A 104 11.61 26.75 0.56
C VAL A 104 10.55 26.93 1.63
N GLN A 105 10.61 28.08 2.31
CA GLN A 105 9.64 28.45 3.29
C GLN A 105 8.40 29.03 2.62
N GLY A 106 7.21 28.58 2.99
CA GLY A 106 5.97 29.22 2.59
C GLY A 106 4.71 28.40 2.84
N ASP A 107 3.59 29.10 2.72
CA ASP A 107 2.27 28.50 2.70
C ASP A 107 1.93 27.98 1.29
N PHE A 108 0.99 27.03 1.23
CA PHE A 108 0.61 26.41 -0.05
C PHE A 108 -0.20 27.34 -0.98
N ASP A 109 -0.61 28.51 -0.52
CA ASP A 109 -1.28 29.57 -1.30
C ASP A 109 -0.37 30.78 -1.58
N SER A 110 0.90 30.78 -1.08
CA SER A 110 1.82 31.88 -1.30
C SER A 110 2.47 31.85 -2.69
N ASP A 111 2.14 32.83 -3.52
CA ASP A 111 2.74 33.00 -4.84
C ASP A 111 4.26 33.24 -4.74
N GLU A 112 4.70 33.99 -3.72
CA GLU A 112 6.11 34.30 -3.49
C GLU A 112 6.90 33.01 -3.20
N ALA A 113 6.33 32.07 -2.42
CA ALA A 113 6.98 30.80 -2.12
C ALA A 113 7.09 29.91 -3.36
N PHE A 114 6.10 29.91 -4.26
CA PHE A 114 6.18 29.17 -5.51
C PHE A 114 7.13 29.78 -6.54
N GLU A 115 7.26 31.12 -6.58
CA GLU A 115 8.33 31.79 -7.35
C GLU A 115 9.72 31.47 -6.78
N GLN A 116 9.88 31.46 -5.46
CA GLN A 116 11.10 30.99 -4.80
C GLN A 116 11.42 29.54 -5.16
N LEU A 117 10.42 28.64 -5.08
CA LEU A 117 10.59 27.23 -5.49
C LEU A 117 11.06 27.11 -6.94
N LYS A 118 10.51 27.91 -7.84
CA LYS A 118 10.93 27.94 -9.24
C LYS A 118 12.38 28.37 -9.39
N ALA A 119 12.77 29.46 -8.73
CA ALA A 119 14.14 29.94 -8.74
C ALA A 119 15.11 28.88 -8.16
N THR A 120 14.73 28.21 -7.07
CA THR A 120 15.52 27.13 -6.46
C THR A 120 15.69 25.94 -7.40
N ILE A 121 14.63 25.53 -8.11
CA ILE A 121 14.69 24.46 -9.12
C ILE A 121 15.64 24.84 -10.26
N GLU A 122 15.58 26.09 -10.76
CA GLU A 122 16.46 26.58 -11.83
C GLU A 122 17.92 26.70 -11.37
N GLU A 123 18.16 27.08 -10.13
CA GLU A 123 19.49 27.08 -9.51
C GLU A 123 20.09 25.68 -9.47
N LEU A 124 19.32 24.73 -8.89
CA LEU A 124 19.76 23.34 -8.74
C LEU A 124 19.93 22.64 -10.08
N ASP A 125 19.11 22.96 -11.08
CA ASP A 125 19.28 22.41 -12.42
C ASP A 125 20.63 22.80 -13.02
N LYS A 126 21.06 24.05 -12.82
CA LYS A 126 22.40 24.54 -13.27
C LYS A 126 23.52 23.96 -12.43
N ALA A 127 23.36 23.89 -11.11
CA ALA A 127 24.42 23.47 -10.17
C ALA A 127 24.64 21.95 -10.16
N GLN A 128 23.55 21.17 -10.19
CA GLN A 128 23.54 19.72 -10.02
C GLN A 128 23.29 18.95 -11.33
N GLY A 129 22.81 19.62 -12.38
CA GLY A 129 22.54 18.99 -13.66
C GLY A 129 21.37 18.04 -13.65
N THR A 130 20.25 18.43 -13.04
CA THR A 130 19.03 17.61 -12.95
C THR A 130 18.33 17.38 -14.29
N GLY A 131 18.74 18.14 -15.35
CA GLY A 131 18.10 18.10 -16.66
C GLY A 131 16.67 18.63 -16.65
N GLY A 132 16.34 19.44 -15.66
CA GLY A 132 15.00 19.97 -15.44
C GLY A 132 13.98 18.91 -14.99
N ASN A 133 14.39 17.71 -14.58
CA ASN A 133 13.50 16.63 -14.19
C ASN A 133 13.19 16.69 -12.70
N PHE A 134 11.92 16.90 -12.35
CA PHE A 134 11.48 16.96 -10.95
C PHE A 134 10.18 16.22 -10.70
N ALA A 135 10.16 15.48 -9.59
CA ALA A 135 8.95 14.93 -9.01
C ALA A 135 8.48 15.83 -7.86
N PHE A 136 7.17 16.07 -7.79
CA PHE A 136 6.51 16.84 -6.75
C PHE A 136 5.74 15.89 -5.84
N TYR A 137 6.25 15.66 -4.64
CA TYR A 137 5.67 14.76 -3.66
C TYR A 137 4.74 15.52 -2.70
N LEU A 138 3.45 15.21 -2.73
CA LEU A 138 2.44 15.87 -1.91
C LEU A 138 2.27 15.12 -0.58
N SER A 139 3.19 15.35 0.37
CA SER A 139 3.12 14.84 1.75
C SER A 139 2.35 15.81 2.66
N VAL A 140 1.16 16.22 2.21
CA VAL A 140 0.31 17.22 2.86
C VAL A 140 -1.09 16.66 3.11
N PRO A 141 -1.89 17.27 4.02
CA PRO A 141 -3.28 16.88 4.18
C PRO A 141 -4.06 16.97 2.85
N PRO A 142 -4.97 16.02 2.56
CA PRO A 142 -5.62 15.90 1.24
C PRO A 142 -6.33 17.16 0.75
N LYS A 143 -6.88 17.94 1.66
CA LYS A 143 -7.54 19.23 1.34
C LYS A 143 -6.64 20.23 0.62
N PHE A 144 -5.32 20.06 0.69
CA PHE A 144 -4.34 20.93 0.03
C PHE A 144 -3.87 20.39 -1.33
N PHE A 145 -4.22 19.16 -1.72
CA PHE A 145 -3.79 18.61 -3.01
C PHE A 145 -4.21 19.51 -4.19
N PRO A 146 -5.49 19.91 -4.31
CA PRO A 146 -5.91 20.78 -5.39
C PRO A 146 -5.16 22.11 -5.42
N LEU A 147 -4.96 22.72 -4.25
CA LEU A 147 -4.28 24.00 -4.12
C LEU A 147 -2.83 23.93 -4.60
N VAL A 148 -2.06 22.95 -4.10
CA VAL A 148 -0.65 22.78 -4.50
C VAL A 148 -0.55 22.51 -6.01
N VAL A 149 -1.39 21.63 -6.55
CA VAL A 149 -1.39 21.29 -7.98
C VAL A 149 -1.70 22.53 -8.85
N GLN A 150 -2.67 23.35 -8.45
CA GLN A 150 -3.00 24.58 -9.17
C GLN A 150 -1.88 25.63 -9.09
N GLN A 151 -1.22 25.74 -7.95
CA GLN A 151 -0.07 26.63 -7.82
C GLN A 151 1.11 26.17 -8.69
N LEU A 152 1.36 24.85 -8.76
CA LEU A 152 2.36 24.31 -9.71
C LEU A 152 2.06 24.69 -11.16
N LYS A 153 0.79 24.64 -11.57
CA LYS A 153 0.35 25.08 -12.91
C LYS A 153 0.55 26.58 -13.10
N LYS A 154 0.06 27.38 -12.15
CA LYS A 154 0.12 28.84 -12.20
C LYS A 154 1.52 29.38 -12.40
N HIS A 155 2.52 28.79 -11.73
CA HIS A 155 3.92 29.21 -11.80
C HIS A 155 4.73 28.48 -12.88
N GLY A 156 4.09 27.65 -13.71
CA GLY A 156 4.73 26.90 -14.81
C GLY A 156 5.73 25.83 -14.34
N LEU A 157 5.56 25.35 -13.08
CA LEU A 157 6.42 24.32 -12.49
C LEU A 157 6.07 22.91 -13.00
N ALA A 158 4.83 22.72 -13.45
CA ALA A 158 4.38 21.48 -14.08
C ALA A 158 4.76 21.38 -15.58
N ASP A 159 5.23 22.46 -16.18
CA ASP A 159 5.55 22.50 -17.62
C ASP A 159 6.74 21.60 -17.94
N GLN A 160 6.59 20.73 -18.91
CA GLN A 160 7.65 19.93 -19.48
C GLN A 160 8.33 20.72 -20.61
N LYS A 161 9.61 21.03 -20.44
CA LYS A 161 10.39 21.82 -21.41
C LYS A 161 11.63 21.04 -21.83
N ASN A 162 12.01 21.16 -23.11
CA ASN A 162 13.26 20.61 -23.64
C ASN A 162 13.48 19.10 -23.37
N GLY A 163 12.38 18.31 -23.33
CA GLY A 163 12.44 16.88 -23.05
C GLY A 163 12.55 16.52 -21.55
N SER A 164 12.47 17.51 -20.66
CA SER A 164 12.37 17.24 -19.22
C SER A 164 11.00 16.66 -18.87
N TRP A 165 10.96 15.91 -17.77
CA TRP A 165 9.70 15.42 -17.22
C TRP A 165 9.34 16.13 -15.91
N ARG A 166 8.04 16.20 -15.65
CA ARG A 166 7.44 16.67 -14.39
C ARG A 166 6.44 15.61 -13.93
N ARG A 167 6.51 15.18 -12.67
CA ARG A 167 5.68 14.12 -12.11
C ARG A 167 5.07 14.54 -10.79
N ALA A 168 3.81 14.23 -10.58
CA ALA A 168 3.11 14.43 -9.30
C ALA A 168 3.01 13.11 -8.55
N VAL A 169 3.36 13.12 -7.27
CA VAL A 169 3.23 11.98 -6.37
C VAL A 169 2.20 12.33 -5.31
N ILE A 170 1.13 11.55 -5.25
CA ILE A 170 -0.03 11.82 -4.40
C ILE A 170 -0.18 10.70 -3.38
N GLU A 171 -0.22 11.08 -2.10
CA GLU A 171 -0.49 10.16 -1.00
C GLU A 171 -1.98 9.88 -0.84
N LYS A 172 -2.30 8.74 -0.22
CA LYS A 172 -3.66 8.47 0.22
C LYS A 172 -4.10 9.46 1.33
N PRO A 173 -5.42 9.70 1.46
CA PRO A 173 -6.55 9.16 0.72
C PRO A 173 -6.79 9.85 -0.63
N PHE A 174 -7.26 9.07 -1.60
CA PHE A 174 -7.66 9.58 -2.92
C PHE A 174 -9.17 9.89 -2.91
N GLY A 175 -9.53 11.01 -2.32
CA GLY A 175 -10.92 11.33 -1.98
C GLY A 175 -11.40 10.62 -0.70
N HIS A 176 -12.64 10.87 -0.32
CA HIS A 176 -13.35 10.24 0.80
C HIS A 176 -14.62 9.49 0.35
N ASP A 177 -14.97 9.64 -0.93
CA ASP A 177 -16.02 8.93 -1.68
C ASP A 177 -15.71 9.00 -3.19
N LEU A 178 -16.54 8.37 -4.02
CA LEU A 178 -16.36 8.37 -5.47
C LEU A 178 -16.41 9.79 -6.08
N ALA A 179 -17.28 10.67 -5.56
CA ALA A 179 -17.45 12.01 -6.11
C ALA A 179 -16.18 12.85 -5.88
N SER A 180 -15.70 12.89 -4.65
CA SER A 180 -14.47 13.63 -4.30
C SER A 180 -13.21 13.02 -4.93
N ALA A 181 -13.17 11.70 -5.15
CA ALA A 181 -12.08 11.07 -5.89
C ALA A 181 -12.04 11.52 -7.35
N LYS A 182 -13.20 11.62 -8.01
CA LYS A 182 -13.29 12.14 -9.37
C LYS A 182 -12.88 13.61 -9.46
N GLU A 183 -13.38 14.44 -8.55
CA GLU A 183 -13.01 15.85 -8.48
C GLU A 183 -11.50 16.03 -8.32
N LEU A 184 -10.88 15.27 -7.42
CA LEU A 184 -9.42 15.28 -7.25
C LEU A 184 -8.70 14.87 -8.53
N ASN A 185 -9.17 13.82 -9.20
CA ASN A 185 -8.57 13.34 -10.45
C ASN A 185 -8.69 14.41 -11.57
N GLU A 186 -9.83 15.06 -11.70
CA GLU A 186 -10.04 16.13 -12.69
C GLU A 186 -9.03 17.27 -12.46
N VAL A 187 -8.93 17.78 -11.23
CA VAL A 187 -7.99 18.86 -10.88
C VAL A 187 -6.54 18.46 -11.17
N VAL A 188 -6.15 17.25 -10.81
CA VAL A 188 -4.77 16.78 -11.04
C VAL A 188 -4.48 16.61 -12.52
N HIS A 189 -5.42 16.08 -13.29
CA HIS A 189 -5.23 15.84 -14.72
C HIS A 189 -5.38 17.10 -15.60
N GLU A 190 -5.93 18.19 -15.07
CA GLU A 190 -5.81 19.51 -15.71
C GLU A 190 -4.37 20.03 -15.76
N VAL A 191 -3.48 19.49 -14.92
CA VAL A 191 -2.11 19.98 -14.73
C VAL A 191 -1.07 18.94 -15.17
N PHE A 192 -1.26 17.68 -14.80
CA PHE A 192 -0.36 16.59 -15.12
C PHE A 192 -1.05 15.55 -16.00
N PRO A 193 -0.44 15.09 -17.09
CA PRO A 193 -0.98 14.01 -17.88
C PRO A 193 -1.02 12.70 -17.05
N PRO A 194 -1.92 11.75 -17.35
CA PRO A 194 -2.13 10.55 -16.55
C PRO A 194 -0.86 9.75 -16.24
N GLU A 195 0.05 9.65 -17.19
CA GLU A 195 1.33 8.95 -17.07
C GLU A 195 2.35 9.65 -16.16
N ALA A 196 2.10 10.90 -15.82
CA ALA A 196 2.94 11.69 -14.91
C ALA A 196 2.39 11.74 -13.47
N VAL A 197 1.29 11.04 -13.18
CA VAL A 197 0.66 11.03 -11.86
C VAL A 197 0.85 9.68 -11.18
N PHE A 198 1.53 9.68 -10.04
CA PHE A 198 1.87 8.50 -9.25
C PHE A 198 1.10 8.52 -7.92
N ARG A 199 0.11 7.63 -7.79
CA ARG A 199 -0.68 7.49 -6.56
C ARG A 199 -0.04 6.45 -5.66
N ILE A 200 0.29 6.84 -4.43
CA ILE A 200 1.00 5.97 -3.49
C ILE A 200 0.02 5.01 -2.80
N ASP A 201 0.16 3.73 -3.09
CA ASP A 201 -0.24 2.66 -2.19
C ASP A 201 1.01 1.89 -1.77
N HIS A 202 1.51 2.17 -0.57
CA HIS A 202 2.78 1.61 -0.10
C HIS A 202 2.78 0.08 0.06
N TYR A 203 1.60 -0.57 0.07
CA TYR A 203 1.53 -2.04 0.05
C TYR A 203 1.99 -2.61 -1.28
N LEU A 204 1.73 -1.93 -2.40
CA LEU A 204 2.21 -2.37 -3.70
C LEU A 204 3.76 -2.31 -3.83
N GLY A 205 4.40 -1.47 -3.05
CA GLY A 205 5.86 -1.39 -2.96
C GLY A 205 6.52 -2.52 -2.15
N LYS A 206 5.74 -3.37 -1.45
CA LYS A 206 6.28 -4.48 -0.66
C LYS A 206 6.66 -5.66 -1.56
N GLU A 207 7.85 -6.23 -1.35
CA GLU A 207 8.34 -7.41 -2.09
C GLU A 207 7.38 -8.60 -1.97
N THR A 208 6.81 -8.83 -0.79
CA THR A 208 5.85 -9.92 -0.56
C THR A 208 4.54 -9.73 -1.31
N VAL A 209 4.11 -8.50 -1.57
CA VAL A 209 2.93 -8.22 -2.39
C VAL A 209 3.24 -8.46 -3.87
N GLN A 210 4.40 -8.03 -4.35
CA GLN A 210 4.85 -8.32 -5.72
C GLN A 210 5.06 -9.81 -5.94
N ASN A 211 5.49 -10.54 -4.91
CA ASN A 211 5.65 -11.99 -4.97
C ASN A 211 4.35 -12.76 -5.23
N ILE A 212 3.18 -12.17 -4.98
CA ILE A 212 1.90 -12.81 -5.36
C ILE A 212 1.91 -13.15 -6.86
N LEU A 213 2.39 -12.21 -7.68
CA LEU A 213 2.48 -12.39 -9.13
C LEU A 213 3.51 -13.45 -9.52
N ALA A 214 4.68 -13.46 -8.89
CA ALA A 214 5.71 -14.45 -9.11
C ALA A 214 5.23 -15.85 -8.66
N LEU A 215 4.61 -15.96 -7.49
CA LEU A 215 4.04 -17.21 -6.97
C LEU A 215 3.03 -17.79 -7.95
N ARG A 216 2.13 -16.96 -8.45
CA ARG A 216 1.06 -17.40 -9.36
C ARG A 216 1.59 -17.73 -10.76
N PHE A 217 2.32 -16.81 -11.39
CA PHE A 217 2.57 -16.85 -12.81
C PHE A 217 3.94 -17.46 -13.22
N ALA A 218 4.88 -17.57 -12.29
CA ALA A 218 6.13 -18.26 -12.53
C ALA A 218 6.09 -19.78 -12.20
N ASN A 219 4.99 -20.25 -11.59
CA ASN A 219 4.89 -21.61 -11.07
C ASN A 219 3.68 -22.36 -11.62
N THR A 220 3.91 -23.38 -12.44
CA THR A 220 2.86 -24.25 -12.99
C THR A 220 2.02 -24.97 -11.91
N LEU A 221 2.54 -25.07 -10.69
CA LEU A 221 1.86 -25.75 -9.59
C LEU A 221 0.60 -25.02 -9.12
N PHE A 222 0.59 -23.68 -9.11
CA PHE A 222 -0.46 -22.89 -8.45
C PHE A 222 -1.55 -22.42 -9.42
N GLU A 223 -1.22 -21.90 -10.58
CA GLU A 223 -2.19 -21.28 -11.48
C GLU A 223 -3.34 -22.21 -11.91
N PRO A 224 -3.12 -23.52 -12.21
CA PRO A 224 -4.21 -24.43 -12.58
C PRO A 224 -5.27 -24.64 -11.49
N ILE A 225 -4.90 -24.50 -10.22
CA ILE A 225 -5.80 -24.67 -9.07
C ILE A 225 -6.33 -23.33 -8.53
N TRP A 226 -5.93 -22.19 -9.12
CA TRP A 226 -6.26 -20.84 -8.66
C TRP A 226 -7.60 -20.35 -9.25
N ASN A 227 -8.67 -21.11 -9.00
CA ASN A 227 -9.99 -20.83 -9.53
C ASN A 227 -11.10 -21.54 -8.75
N ARG A 228 -12.35 -21.23 -9.08
CA ARG A 228 -13.57 -21.75 -8.45
C ARG A 228 -13.70 -23.28 -8.39
N SER A 229 -12.98 -24.02 -9.22
CA SER A 229 -13.05 -25.48 -9.19
C SER A 229 -12.28 -26.09 -8.03
N TYR A 230 -11.36 -25.35 -7.45
CA TYR A 230 -10.49 -25.81 -6.37
C TYR A 230 -10.54 -24.93 -5.12
N VAL A 231 -10.76 -23.62 -5.29
CA VAL A 231 -10.81 -22.67 -4.17
C VAL A 231 -12.21 -22.63 -3.57
N ASP A 232 -12.31 -22.80 -2.26
CA ASP A 232 -13.55 -22.67 -1.50
C ASP A 232 -13.83 -21.19 -1.17
N HIS A 233 -12.84 -20.48 -0.66
CA HIS A 233 -12.93 -19.06 -0.35
C HIS A 233 -11.54 -18.42 -0.21
N VAL A 234 -11.51 -17.09 -0.21
CA VAL A 234 -10.30 -16.31 0.06
C VAL A 234 -10.55 -15.40 1.25
N GLN A 235 -9.58 -15.30 2.16
CA GLN A 235 -9.59 -14.35 3.27
C GLN A 235 -8.39 -13.39 3.15
N ILE A 236 -8.65 -12.08 3.22
CA ILE A 236 -7.60 -11.05 3.22
C ILE A 236 -7.72 -10.28 4.53
N THR A 237 -6.73 -10.41 5.38
CA THR A 237 -6.70 -9.79 6.72
C THR A 237 -5.59 -8.77 6.81
N MET A 238 -5.91 -7.57 7.28
CA MET A 238 -4.94 -6.57 7.72
C MET A 238 -5.31 -6.12 9.14
N ALA A 239 -4.60 -6.65 10.12
CA ALA A 239 -4.83 -6.39 11.53
C ALA A 239 -3.71 -5.51 12.10
N GLU A 240 -4.08 -4.55 12.92
CA GLU A 240 -3.18 -3.70 13.69
C GLU A 240 -3.42 -3.92 15.18
N ASP A 241 -2.33 -4.04 15.95
CA ASP A 241 -2.35 -4.19 17.41
C ASP A 241 -2.28 -2.84 18.15
N ILE A 242 -2.25 -1.75 17.43
CA ILE A 242 -2.24 -0.38 17.96
C ILE A 242 -3.61 0.30 17.78
N GLY A 243 -3.90 1.30 18.62
CA GLY A 243 -5.03 2.21 18.47
C GLY A 243 -4.75 3.35 17.49
N ILE A 244 -5.51 4.44 17.61
CA ILE A 244 -5.34 5.61 16.72
C ILE A 244 -4.09 6.44 17.02
N GLY A 245 -3.45 6.25 18.18
CA GLY A 245 -2.15 6.83 18.51
C GLY A 245 -2.08 8.35 18.46
N GLY A 246 -3.06 9.05 19.04
CA GLY A 246 -3.12 10.52 19.05
C GLY A 246 -3.52 11.17 17.73
N ARG A 247 -3.97 10.39 16.74
CA ARG A 247 -4.41 10.88 15.41
C ARG A 247 -5.92 11.05 15.31
N ALA A 248 -6.60 11.41 16.40
CA ALA A 248 -8.06 11.57 16.45
C ALA A 248 -8.58 12.49 15.33
N GLY A 249 -7.99 13.67 15.16
CA GLY A 249 -8.41 14.65 14.15
C GLY A 249 -8.23 14.20 12.69
N TYR A 250 -7.45 13.11 12.45
CA TYR A 250 -7.35 12.50 11.14
C TYR A 250 -8.30 11.30 11.01
N TYR A 251 -8.34 10.44 12.03
CA TYR A 251 -8.99 9.13 11.93
C TYR A 251 -10.51 9.21 12.12
N ASP A 252 -10.96 10.14 13.01
CA ASP A 252 -12.39 10.31 13.24
C ASP A 252 -13.07 10.85 11.98
N GLY A 253 -14.10 10.15 11.53
CA GLY A 253 -14.77 10.41 10.26
C GLY A 253 -14.18 9.71 9.03
N ILE A 254 -12.96 9.11 9.12
CA ILE A 254 -12.41 8.28 8.04
C ILE A 254 -12.82 6.82 8.24
N GLY A 255 -12.43 6.23 9.36
CA GLY A 255 -12.74 4.85 9.71
C GLY A 255 -11.85 3.80 9.02
N ALA A 256 -11.95 2.57 9.50
CA ALA A 256 -11.11 1.45 9.06
C ALA A 256 -11.36 1.05 7.60
N ALA A 257 -12.61 1.15 7.15
CA ALA A 257 -12.96 0.74 5.79
C ALA A 257 -12.35 1.69 4.74
N ARG A 258 -12.47 3.01 4.93
CA ARG A 258 -11.84 4.01 4.03
C ARG A 258 -10.33 4.01 4.15
N ASP A 259 -9.80 3.86 5.38
CA ASP A 259 -8.34 3.91 5.61
C ASP A 259 -7.61 2.71 4.99
N VAL A 260 -8.25 1.53 4.96
CA VAL A 260 -7.56 0.27 4.61
C VAL A 260 -8.25 -0.54 3.51
N ILE A 261 -9.58 -0.73 3.55
CA ILE A 261 -10.25 -1.59 2.57
C ILE A 261 -10.25 -0.95 1.19
N GLN A 262 -10.61 0.33 1.11
CA GLN A 262 -10.73 1.08 -0.14
C GLN A 262 -9.46 1.05 -1.00
N ASN A 263 -8.32 0.93 -0.37
CA ASN A 263 -7.01 0.96 -1.01
C ASN A 263 -6.31 -0.40 -0.90
N HIS A 264 -5.57 -0.63 0.16
CA HIS A 264 -4.68 -1.77 0.33
C HIS A 264 -5.38 -3.13 0.14
N LEU A 265 -6.53 -3.37 0.77
CA LEU A 265 -7.19 -4.69 0.68
C LEU A 265 -7.81 -4.94 -0.69
N LEU A 266 -8.37 -3.92 -1.35
CA LEU A 266 -8.88 -4.07 -2.71
C LEU A 266 -7.75 -4.22 -3.73
N GLN A 267 -6.58 -3.63 -3.51
CA GLN A 267 -5.39 -3.90 -4.32
C GLN A 267 -4.88 -5.33 -4.12
N LEU A 268 -4.80 -5.81 -2.87
CA LEU A 268 -4.45 -7.21 -2.59
C LEU A 268 -5.45 -8.20 -3.21
N LEU A 269 -6.76 -7.89 -3.14
CA LEU A 269 -7.80 -8.66 -3.80
C LEU A 269 -7.58 -8.70 -5.31
N ALA A 270 -7.31 -7.54 -5.93
CA ALA A 270 -7.08 -7.45 -7.37
C ALA A 270 -5.88 -8.31 -7.82
N LEU A 271 -4.73 -8.21 -7.13
CA LEU A 271 -3.54 -9.02 -7.42
C LEU A 271 -3.77 -10.51 -7.19
N THR A 272 -4.57 -10.86 -6.17
CA THR A 272 -4.91 -12.26 -5.88
C THR A 272 -5.84 -12.86 -6.93
N ALA A 273 -6.77 -12.06 -7.48
CA ALA A 273 -7.86 -12.56 -8.31
C ALA A 273 -7.70 -12.31 -9.82
N MET A 274 -6.72 -11.48 -10.24
CA MET A 274 -6.53 -11.11 -11.64
C MET A 274 -6.15 -12.33 -12.53
N GLU A 275 -6.40 -12.20 -13.82
CA GLU A 275 -5.84 -13.13 -14.82
C GLU A 275 -4.35 -12.85 -15.04
N GLU A 276 -3.66 -13.81 -15.65
CA GLU A 276 -2.26 -13.61 -16.07
C GLU A 276 -2.18 -12.46 -17.08
N PRO A 277 -1.39 -11.40 -16.80
CA PRO A 277 -1.23 -10.33 -17.75
C PRO A 277 -0.37 -10.77 -18.95
N ALA A 278 -0.65 -10.20 -20.12
CA ALA A 278 0.12 -10.51 -21.34
C ALA A 278 1.62 -10.13 -21.22
N SER A 279 1.94 -9.20 -20.36
CA SER A 279 3.31 -8.73 -20.06
C SER A 279 3.34 -8.08 -18.67
N PHE A 280 4.54 -7.95 -18.09
CA PHE A 280 4.73 -7.28 -16.78
C PHE A 280 4.99 -5.77 -16.97
N ASP A 281 4.22 -5.11 -17.83
CA ASP A 281 4.19 -3.65 -17.92
C ASP A 281 2.98 -3.06 -17.19
N ALA A 282 3.02 -1.75 -16.95
CA ALA A 282 2.01 -1.05 -16.17
C ALA A 282 0.60 -1.14 -16.77
N ASP A 283 0.49 -1.12 -18.10
CA ASP A 283 -0.80 -1.14 -18.79
C ASP A 283 -1.46 -2.51 -18.69
N ALA A 284 -0.69 -3.58 -18.93
CA ALA A 284 -1.19 -4.94 -18.84
C ALA A 284 -1.58 -5.31 -17.39
N LEU A 285 -0.76 -4.94 -16.40
CA LEU A 285 -1.09 -5.16 -14.99
C LEU A 285 -2.35 -4.39 -14.56
N ALA A 286 -2.43 -3.10 -14.89
CA ALA A 286 -3.59 -2.28 -14.55
C ALA A 286 -4.87 -2.77 -15.24
N ALA A 287 -4.79 -3.23 -16.49
CA ALA A 287 -5.93 -3.78 -17.21
C ALA A 287 -6.51 -5.01 -16.49
N GLU A 288 -5.66 -5.96 -16.06
CA GLU A 288 -6.14 -7.15 -15.35
C GLU A 288 -6.70 -6.82 -13.96
N LYS A 289 -6.08 -5.92 -13.19
CA LYS A 289 -6.63 -5.44 -11.92
C LYS A 289 -7.97 -4.75 -12.09
N THR A 290 -8.09 -3.88 -13.10
CA THR A 290 -9.33 -3.16 -13.41
C THR A 290 -10.47 -4.11 -13.78
N LYS A 291 -10.20 -5.19 -14.54
CA LYS A 291 -11.19 -6.24 -14.85
C LYS A 291 -11.72 -6.91 -13.58
N VAL A 292 -10.85 -7.22 -12.62
CA VAL A 292 -11.26 -7.81 -11.35
C VAL A 292 -12.15 -6.85 -10.57
N LEU A 293 -11.65 -5.64 -10.32
CA LEU A 293 -12.40 -4.63 -9.55
C LEU A 293 -13.75 -4.29 -10.20
N GLY A 294 -13.80 -4.25 -11.53
CA GLY A 294 -15.05 -4.04 -12.29
C GLY A 294 -16.02 -5.22 -12.22
N ALA A 295 -15.53 -6.43 -11.94
CA ALA A 295 -16.33 -7.62 -11.77
C ALA A 295 -16.79 -7.88 -10.32
N VAL A 296 -16.33 -7.08 -9.35
CA VAL A 296 -16.75 -7.20 -7.96
C VAL A 296 -18.23 -6.84 -7.83
N LYS A 297 -18.98 -7.74 -7.21
CA LYS A 297 -20.38 -7.53 -6.84
C LYS A 297 -20.55 -7.50 -5.34
N LEU A 298 -21.36 -6.56 -4.89
CA LEU A 298 -21.82 -6.53 -3.51
C LEU A 298 -22.90 -7.59 -3.31
N PRO A 299 -22.89 -8.30 -2.17
CA PRO A 299 -24.00 -9.16 -1.78
C PRO A 299 -25.30 -8.36 -1.71
N LYS A 300 -26.43 -9.04 -1.99
CA LYS A 300 -27.75 -8.40 -1.98
C LYS A 300 -28.13 -7.87 -0.59
N ASP A 301 -27.71 -8.56 0.44
CA ASP A 301 -27.98 -8.22 1.85
C ASP A 301 -26.68 -7.76 2.52
N LEU A 302 -26.50 -6.44 2.61
CA LEU A 302 -25.35 -5.84 3.27
C LEU A 302 -25.37 -6.03 4.80
N ALA A 303 -26.54 -6.20 5.42
CA ALA A 303 -26.65 -6.39 6.86
C ALA A 303 -26.02 -7.72 7.32
N THR A 304 -26.07 -8.75 6.50
CA THR A 304 -25.49 -10.07 6.80
C THR A 304 -24.10 -10.28 6.22
N SER A 305 -23.70 -9.41 5.31
CA SER A 305 -22.45 -9.54 4.53
C SER A 305 -21.40 -8.48 4.85
N THR A 306 -21.72 -7.56 5.75
CA THR A 306 -20.78 -6.51 6.18
C THR A 306 -20.89 -6.29 7.68
N VAL A 307 -19.76 -5.99 8.32
CA VAL A 307 -19.69 -5.71 9.76
C VAL A 307 -18.76 -4.53 9.97
N ARG A 308 -19.18 -3.57 10.80
CA ARG A 308 -18.31 -2.51 11.33
C ARG A 308 -18.26 -2.58 12.85
N GLY A 309 -17.10 -2.23 13.42
CA GLY A 309 -16.91 -2.29 14.86
C GLY A 309 -16.08 -1.14 15.41
N GLN A 310 -16.17 -0.95 16.73
CA GLN A 310 -15.29 -0.04 17.49
C GLN A 310 -14.65 -0.81 18.63
N TYR A 311 -13.35 -0.60 18.88
CA TYR A 311 -12.70 -1.20 20.04
C TYR A 311 -13.15 -0.54 21.33
N ALA A 312 -13.53 -1.38 22.28
CA ALA A 312 -13.79 -1.03 23.67
C ALA A 312 -12.51 -1.21 24.50
N ALA A 313 -12.52 -0.72 25.74
CA ALA A 313 -11.45 -0.96 26.68
C ALA A 313 -11.14 -2.45 26.82
N GLY A 314 -9.88 -2.79 27.04
CA GLY A 314 -9.44 -4.18 27.16
C GLY A 314 -7.98 -4.27 27.54
N TRP A 315 -7.29 -5.33 27.06
CA TRP A 315 -5.89 -5.59 27.32
C TRP A 315 -5.15 -5.78 26.00
N GLN A 316 -4.01 -5.12 25.84
CA GLN A 316 -3.16 -5.23 24.66
C GLN A 316 -1.71 -5.42 25.10
N GLY A 317 -1.09 -6.55 24.72
CA GLY A 317 0.28 -6.83 25.11
C GLY A 317 0.54 -6.90 26.62
N GLY A 318 -0.50 -7.21 27.42
CA GLY A 318 -0.41 -7.24 28.89
C GLY A 318 -0.68 -5.89 29.58
N GLU A 319 -0.95 -4.82 28.82
CA GLU A 319 -1.29 -3.51 29.33
C GLU A 319 -2.78 -3.17 29.12
N LYS A 320 -3.34 -2.32 29.98
CA LYS A 320 -4.69 -1.81 29.80
C LYS A 320 -4.76 -0.88 28.59
N ALA A 321 -5.75 -1.07 27.74
CA ALA A 321 -6.06 -0.23 26.61
C ALA A 321 -7.41 0.46 26.80
N VAL A 322 -7.48 1.75 26.50
CA VAL A 322 -8.75 2.51 26.50
C VAL A 322 -9.60 2.14 25.27
N GLY A 323 -10.91 2.36 25.38
CA GLY A 323 -11.83 2.23 24.25
C GLY A 323 -11.70 3.41 23.26
N TYR A 324 -12.18 3.21 22.04
CA TYR A 324 -12.10 4.25 21.00
C TYR A 324 -12.77 5.56 21.40
N LEU A 325 -13.96 5.47 22.01
CA LEU A 325 -14.68 6.67 22.47
C LEU A 325 -14.07 7.33 23.73
N GLU A 326 -13.06 6.69 24.32
CA GLU A 326 -12.31 7.19 25.47
C GLU A 326 -10.94 7.79 25.05
N GLU A 327 -10.57 7.68 23.78
CA GLU A 327 -9.32 8.26 23.25
C GLU A 327 -9.43 9.80 23.21
N ASP A 328 -8.31 10.48 23.49
CA ASP A 328 -8.24 11.93 23.48
C ASP A 328 -8.61 12.52 22.12
N GLY A 329 -9.55 13.47 22.11
CA GLY A 329 -9.99 14.17 20.89
C GLY A 329 -11.04 13.43 20.06
N ILE A 330 -11.58 12.31 20.54
CA ILE A 330 -12.71 11.60 19.92
C ILE A 330 -14.03 12.06 20.51
N ASP A 331 -15.03 12.33 19.65
CA ASP A 331 -16.40 12.58 20.09
C ASP A 331 -16.97 11.29 20.76
N PRO A 332 -17.46 11.37 22.02
CA PRO A 332 -18.06 10.22 22.69
C PRO A 332 -19.27 9.62 21.96
N GLN A 333 -19.82 10.31 20.96
CA GLN A 333 -20.91 9.83 20.11
C GLN A 333 -20.46 9.40 18.73
N SER A 334 -19.14 9.40 18.47
CA SER A 334 -18.59 9.02 17.17
C SER A 334 -19.06 7.62 16.75
N LYS A 335 -19.42 7.51 15.47
CA LYS A 335 -19.79 6.24 14.84
C LYS A 335 -18.69 5.73 13.88
N THR A 336 -17.51 6.34 13.92
CA THR A 336 -16.37 5.94 13.08
C THR A 336 -15.96 4.52 13.41
N ASP A 337 -15.85 3.69 12.40
CA ASP A 337 -15.44 2.31 12.56
C ASP A 337 -13.92 2.20 12.79
N THR A 338 -13.53 1.34 13.73
CA THR A 338 -12.12 0.94 13.93
C THR A 338 -11.88 -0.51 13.51
N TYR A 339 -12.93 -1.18 13.05
CA TYR A 339 -12.95 -2.50 12.48
C TYR A 339 -13.97 -2.55 11.34
N ALA A 340 -13.61 -3.20 10.26
CA ALA A 340 -14.51 -3.49 9.15
C ALA A 340 -14.27 -4.89 8.61
N ALA A 341 -15.34 -5.63 8.35
CA ALA A 341 -15.29 -6.89 7.63
C ALA A 341 -16.37 -6.90 6.53
N ILE A 342 -15.99 -7.36 5.34
CA ILE A 342 -16.85 -7.32 4.14
C ILE A 342 -16.71 -8.63 3.39
N LYS A 343 -17.83 -9.23 2.99
CA LYS A 343 -17.90 -10.32 2.04
C LYS A 343 -18.15 -9.75 0.65
N LEU A 344 -17.30 -10.09 -0.30
CA LEU A 344 -17.43 -9.70 -1.71
C LEU A 344 -17.50 -10.94 -2.60
N GLU A 345 -18.09 -10.78 -3.79
CA GLU A 345 -18.11 -11.77 -4.85
C GLU A 345 -17.50 -11.20 -6.12
N ILE A 346 -16.82 -12.01 -6.90
CA ILE A 346 -16.26 -11.62 -8.19
C ILE A 346 -17.00 -12.38 -9.29
N ASP A 347 -17.82 -11.66 -10.07
CA ASP A 347 -18.68 -12.22 -11.09
C ASP A 347 -17.91 -12.39 -12.42
N ASN A 348 -17.00 -13.33 -12.42
CA ASN A 348 -16.31 -13.77 -13.62
C ASN A 348 -16.18 -15.31 -13.63
N ARG A 349 -15.73 -15.85 -14.75
CA ARG A 349 -15.62 -17.32 -14.92
C ARG A 349 -14.67 -17.97 -13.93
N ARG A 350 -13.61 -17.28 -13.51
CA ARG A 350 -12.62 -17.80 -12.57
C ARG A 350 -13.16 -17.93 -11.15
N TRP A 351 -13.96 -16.95 -10.70
CA TRP A 351 -14.30 -16.77 -9.29
C TRP A 351 -15.79 -16.86 -8.95
N ALA A 352 -16.68 -16.97 -9.93
CA ALA A 352 -18.12 -17.02 -9.66
C ALA A 352 -18.47 -18.10 -8.62
N GLY A 353 -19.07 -17.67 -7.51
CA GLY A 353 -19.45 -18.51 -6.36
C GLY A 353 -18.36 -18.72 -5.32
N VAL A 354 -17.18 -18.13 -5.46
CA VAL A 354 -16.11 -18.11 -4.45
C VAL A 354 -16.19 -16.78 -3.69
N PRO A 355 -16.52 -16.77 -2.39
CA PRO A 355 -16.54 -15.55 -1.61
C PRO A 355 -15.12 -15.09 -1.25
N PHE A 356 -14.93 -13.77 -1.24
CA PHE A 356 -13.76 -13.08 -0.75
C PHE A 356 -14.14 -12.34 0.53
N TYR A 357 -13.51 -12.71 1.64
CA TYR A 357 -13.73 -12.08 2.94
C TYR A 357 -12.55 -11.16 3.24
N LEU A 358 -12.82 -9.87 3.33
CA LEU A 358 -11.85 -8.84 3.69
C LEU A 358 -12.11 -8.38 5.11
N ARG A 359 -11.08 -8.28 5.94
CA ARG A 359 -11.19 -7.62 7.25
C ARG A 359 -9.97 -6.79 7.59
N THR A 360 -10.24 -5.70 8.30
CA THR A 360 -9.22 -4.87 8.92
C THR A 360 -9.69 -4.37 10.28
N GLY A 361 -8.77 -3.99 11.14
CA GLY A 361 -9.12 -3.37 12.42
C GLY A 361 -7.91 -2.99 13.25
N LYS A 362 -8.16 -2.07 14.19
CA LYS A 362 -7.20 -1.61 15.19
C LYS A 362 -7.41 -2.33 16.52
N ARG A 363 -6.39 -2.33 17.38
CA ARG A 363 -6.43 -3.04 18.68
C ARG A 363 -6.81 -4.52 18.55
N LEU A 364 -6.47 -5.15 17.43
CA LEU A 364 -6.63 -6.60 17.25
C LEU A 364 -5.51 -7.37 17.95
N GLY A 365 -5.67 -8.70 18.04
CA GLY A 365 -4.80 -9.57 18.84
C GLY A 365 -3.30 -9.48 18.50
N ARG A 366 -2.96 -9.21 17.24
CA ARG A 366 -1.60 -8.92 16.79
C ARG A 366 -1.59 -8.18 15.46
N ARG A 367 -0.47 -7.53 15.15
CA ARG A 367 -0.24 -6.94 13.84
C ARG A 367 0.06 -8.04 12.82
N VAL A 368 -0.76 -8.11 11.76
CA VAL A 368 -0.55 -9.07 10.67
C VAL A 368 -1.24 -8.61 9.39
N THR A 369 -0.61 -8.87 8.25
CA THR A 369 -1.27 -8.80 6.95
C THR A 369 -1.02 -10.12 6.22
N GLU A 370 -2.10 -10.81 5.86
CA GLU A 370 -2.01 -12.08 5.14
C GLU A 370 -3.17 -12.26 4.16
N ILE A 371 -2.92 -13.07 3.15
CA ILE A 371 -3.93 -13.59 2.20
C ILE A 371 -3.97 -15.10 2.36
N ALA A 372 -5.12 -15.63 2.73
CA ALA A 372 -5.35 -17.07 2.83
C ALA A 372 -6.28 -17.55 1.72
N VAL A 373 -5.75 -18.36 0.81
CA VAL A 373 -6.53 -19.08 -0.19
C VAL A 373 -6.83 -20.46 0.36
N VAL A 374 -8.10 -20.70 0.68
CA VAL A 374 -8.57 -21.96 1.27
C VAL A 374 -9.18 -22.82 0.17
N PHE A 375 -8.69 -24.02 0.03
CA PHE A 375 -9.13 -24.94 -1.01
C PHE A 375 -10.33 -25.77 -0.58
N GLN A 376 -11.07 -26.27 -1.56
CA GLN A 376 -12.20 -27.18 -1.31
C GLN A 376 -11.69 -28.46 -0.65
N ARG A 377 -12.56 -29.09 0.13
CA ARG A 377 -12.28 -30.43 0.65
C ARG A 377 -12.20 -31.43 -0.48
N ALA A 378 -11.38 -32.49 -0.30
CA ALA A 378 -11.38 -33.60 -1.23
C ALA A 378 -12.81 -34.12 -1.41
N PRO A 379 -13.30 -34.32 -2.66
CA PRO A 379 -14.68 -34.74 -2.91
C PRO A 379 -14.98 -36.16 -2.42
N HIS A 380 -13.92 -36.95 -2.24
CA HIS A 380 -13.97 -38.29 -1.67
C HIS A 380 -12.71 -38.52 -0.81
N SER A 381 -12.89 -39.14 0.34
CA SER A 381 -11.80 -39.62 1.18
C SER A 381 -11.88 -41.14 1.32
N PRO A 382 -10.81 -41.87 0.96
CA PRO A 382 -10.76 -43.34 1.18
C PRO A 382 -10.40 -43.70 2.62
N PHE A 383 -10.12 -42.67 3.48
CA PHE A 383 -9.76 -42.85 4.88
C PHE A 383 -11.00 -42.84 5.76
N ASP A 384 -10.98 -43.62 6.84
CA ASP A 384 -12.03 -43.62 7.86
C ASP A 384 -12.15 -42.21 8.50
N GLN A 385 -13.37 -41.87 8.96
CA GLN A 385 -13.62 -40.57 9.59
C GLN A 385 -12.71 -40.34 10.80
N THR A 386 -12.46 -41.35 11.61
CA THR A 386 -11.55 -41.29 12.76
C THR A 386 -10.08 -41.01 12.35
N ALA A 387 -9.68 -41.47 11.16
CA ALA A 387 -8.33 -41.25 10.64
C ALA A 387 -8.11 -39.80 10.15
N THR A 388 -9.18 -39.04 9.89
CA THR A 388 -9.15 -37.70 9.32
C THR A 388 -9.91 -36.66 10.18
N GLU A 389 -10.22 -36.99 11.43
CA GLU A 389 -11.03 -36.14 12.32
C GLU A 389 -10.42 -34.73 12.52
N GLU A 390 -9.10 -34.66 12.59
CA GLU A 390 -8.35 -33.41 12.77
C GLU A 390 -7.91 -32.77 11.43
N LEU A 391 -8.32 -33.32 10.28
CA LEU A 391 -7.89 -32.83 8.99
C LEU A 391 -8.72 -31.59 8.58
N GLY A 392 -8.05 -30.45 8.49
CA GLY A 392 -8.60 -29.20 7.95
C GLY A 392 -8.64 -29.16 6.42
N GLN A 393 -9.10 -28.03 5.88
CA GLN A 393 -8.98 -27.74 4.46
C GLN A 393 -7.53 -27.35 4.13
N ASN A 394 -7.05 -27.77 2.95
CA ASN A 394 -5.77 -27.27 2.47
C ASN A 394 -5.83 -25.74 2.30
N ALA A 395 -4.74 -25.08 2.60
CA ALA A 395 -4.67 -23.62 2.48
C ALA A 395 -3.28 -23.18 2.03
N LEU A 396 -3.24 -22.16 1.18
CA LEU A 396 -2.04 -21.40 0.88
C LEU A 396 -2.18 -20.02 1.54
N VAL A 397 -1.24 -19.68 2.42
CA VAL A 397 -1.24 -18.42 3.16
C VAL A 397 -0.04 -17.60 2.72
N ILE A 398 -0.29 -16.45 2.10
CA ILE A 398 0.73 -15.47 1.74
C ILE A 398 0.82 -14.48 2.89
N ARG A 399 1.93 -14.51 3.61
CA ARG A 399 2.22 -13.61 4.75
C ARG A 399 2.94 -12.37 4.24
N VAL A 400 2.26 -11.22 4.30
CA VAL A 400 2.80 -9.94 3.82
C VAL A 400 3.63 -9.25 4.91
N GLN A 401 3.20 -9.35 6.17
CA GLN A 401 3.89 -8.84 7.35
C GLN A 401 3.30 -9.41 8.64
N PRO A 402 4.06 -9.47 9.75
CA PRO A 402 5.47 -9.09 9.90
C PRO A 402 6.43 -10.16 9.37
N ASP A 403 6.01 -11.43 9.41
CA ASP A 403 6.82 -12.60 9.04
C ASP A 403 6.60 -12.92 7.56
N GLU A 404 7.40 -12.30 6.71
CA GLU A 404 7.25 -12.36 5.25
C GLU A 404 7.50 -13.79 4.71
N GLY A 405 6.54 -14.32 3.95
CA GLY A 405 6.67 -15.67 3.40
C GLY A 405 5.37 -16.29 2.89
N VAL A 406 5.42 -17.59 2.62
CA VAL A 406 4.29 -18.39 2.16
C VAL A 406 4.23 -19.68 2.99
N THR A 407 3.05 -19.99 3.50
CA THR A 407 2.77 -21.26 4.23
C THR A 407 1.76 -22.08 3.44
N MET A 408 2.08 -23.32 3.15
CA MET A 408 1.13 -24.28 2.59
C MET A 408 0.74 -25.31 3.64
N ARG A 409 -0.57 -25.43 3.96
CA ARG A 409 -1.12 -26.40 4.87
C ARG A 409 -1.77 -27.55 4.10
N PHE A 410 -1.40 -28.78 4.46
CA PHE A 410 -1.93 -30.01 3.83
C PHE A 410 -1.88 -31.18 4.81
N GLY A 411 -2.62 -32.26 4.49
CA GLY A 411 -2.63 -33.47 5.30
C GLY A 411 -1.42 -34.36 5.08
N SER A 412 -0.88 -34.91 6.16
CA SER A 412 0.20 -35.92 6.11
C SER A 412 -0.06 -37.03 7.10
N LYS A 413 0.39 -38.25 6.74
CA LYS A 413 0.28 -39.39 7.62
C LYS A 413 1.14 -39.22 8.88
N VAL A 414 0.54 -39.46 10.05
CA VAL A 414 1.26 -39.52 11.32
C VAL A 414 2.17 -40.76 11.33
N PRO A 415 3.44 -40.64 11.79
CA PRO A 415 4.30 -41.81 11.93
C PRO A 415 3.67 -42.84 12.89
N GLY A 416 3.68 -44.12 12.50
CA GLY A 416 3.11 -45.23 13.27
C GLY A 416 2.45 -46.28 12.41
N THR A 417 1.84 -47.28 13.06
CA THR A 417 1.20 -48.42 12.41
C THR A 417 -0.24 -48.13 11.94
N GLN A 418 -0.86 -47.08 12.48
CA GLN A 418 -2.21 -46.66 12.12
C GLN A 418 -2.19 -45.66 10.94
N MET A 419 -3.24 -45.66 10.15
CA MET A 419 -3.46 -44.68 9.11
C MET A 419 -4.19 -43.46 9.68
N GLU A 420 -3.45 -42.64 10.37
CA GLU A 420 -3.93 -41.35 10.90
C GLU A 420 -3.33 -40.22 10.07
N VAL A 421 -4.15 -39.23 9.68
CA VAL A 421 -3.75 -38.08 8.88
C VAL A 421 -4.01 -36.79 9.66
N ARG A 422 -2.99 -35.95 9.78
CA ARG A 422 -3.07 -34.64 10.41
C ARG A 422 -2.58 -33.54 9.51
N ASP A 423 -3.00 -32.31 9.81
CA ASP A 423 -2.45 -31.11 9.15
C ASP A 423 -0.97 -30.92 9.45
N VAL A 424 -0.21 -30.65 8.41
CA VAL A 424 1.19 -30.21 8.48
C VAL A 424 1.35 -28.94 7.65
N SER A 425 2.40 -28.18 7.93
CA SER A 425 2.74 -26.97 7.18
C SER A 425 4.10 -27.10 6.50
N MET A 426 4.17 -26.56 5.29
CA MET A 426 5.41 -26.29 4.57
C MET A 426 5.56 -24.76 4.51
N ASP A 427 6.66 -24.26 5.05
CA ASP A 427 6.89 -22.83 5.17
C ASP A 427 8.07 -22.39 4.30
N PHE A 428 7.85 -21.33 3.54
CA PHE A 428 8.86 -20.53 2.88
C PHE A 428 8.95 -19.17 3.60
N ALA A 429 10.11 -18.82 4.10
CA ALA A 429 10.37 -17.53 4.73
C ALA A 429 11.41 -16.74 3.91
N TYR A 430 11.09 -15.47 3.61
CA TYR A 430 11.97 -14.62 2.80
C TYR A 430 13.34 -14.42 3.45
N GLY A 431 13.37 -14.08 4.73
CA GLY A 431 14.62 -13.82 5.45
C GLY A 431 15.56 -15.03 5.61
N GLU A 432 15.03 -16.26 5.41
CA GLU A 432 15.84 -17.48 5.43
C GLU A 432 16.32 -17.89 4.03
N SER A 433 15.56 -17.52 3.00
CA SER A 433 15.80 -17.96 1.62
C SER A 433 16.61 -16.97 0.80
N PHE A 434 16.58 -15.70 1.15
CA PHE A 434 17.33 -14.64 0.48
C PHE A 434 18.24 -13.94 1.48
N THR A 435 19.48 -13.66 1.06
CA THR A 435 20.49 -12.94 1.87
C THR A 435 20.30 -11.43 1.79
N GLU A 436 19.62 -10.96 0.74
CA GLU A 436 19.31 -9.56 0.52
C GLU A 436 18.17 -9.13 1.45
N SER A 437 18.37 -8.02 2.16
CA SER A 437 17.30 -7.39 2.93
C SER A 437 16.30 -6.74 1.98
N SER A 438 15.01 -7.03 2.14
CA SER A 438 13.95 -6.35 1.39
C SER A 438 14.06 -4.83 1.57
N PRO A 439 14.10 -4.05 0.47
CA PRO A 439 14.07 -2.59 0.58
C PRO A 439 12.75 -2.14 1.25
N GLU A 440 12.76 -0.97 1.83
CA GLU A 440 11.54 -0.36 2.34
C GLU A 440 10.62 0.02 1.17
N ALA A 441 9.31 -0.11 1.33
CA ALA A 441 8.37 0.13 0.24
C ALA A 441 8.53 1.52 -0.39
N TYR A 442 8.82 2.55 0.40
CA TYR A 442 9.03 3.91 -0.11
C TYR A 442 10.34 4.07 -0.89
N GLU A 443 11.41 3.31 -0.56
CA GLU A 443 12.61 3.28 -1.42
C GLU A 443 12.24 2.86 -2.84
N ARG A 444 11.49 1.76 -2.95
CA ARG A 444 11.06 1.24 -4.25
C ARG A 444 10.16 2.22 -4.99
N LEU A 445 9.15 2.77 -4.32
CA LEU A 445 8.18 3.68 -4.95
C LEU A 445 8.82 4.99 -5.38
N ILE A 446 9.71 5.59 -4.58
CA ILE A 446 10.44 6.81 -4.97
C ILE A 446 11.31 6.53 -6.19
N LEU A 447 12.04 5.42 -6.21
CA LEU A 447 12.86 5.04 -7.36
C LEU A 447 12.00 4.87 -8.61
N ASP A 448 10.87 4.17 -8.53
CA ASP A 448 9.97 3.95 -9.67
C ASP A 448 9.37 5.28 -10.17
N VAL A 449 9.04 6.22 -9.28
CA VAL A 449 8.66 7.60 -9.69
C VAL A 449 9.76 8.26 -10.48
N LEU A 450 11.01 8.20 -10.02
CA LEU A 450 12.14 8.82 -10.70
C LEU A 450 12.46 8.15 -12.06
N LEU A 451 12.20 6.86 -12.17
CA LEU A 451 12.33 6.10 -13.41
C LEU A 451 11.14 6.28 -14.38
N GLY A 452 9.98 6.69 -13.88
CA GLY A 452 8.74 6.73 -14.64
C GLY A 452 8.08 5.36 -14.79
N ASP A 453 8.37 4.44 -13.88
CA ASP A 453 7.78 3.10 -13.84
C ASP A 453 6.50 3.11 -13.00
N SER A 454 5.35 2.99 -13.63
CA SER A 454 4.05 3.06 -12.94
C SER A 454 3.44 1.69 -12.60
N ASN A 455 4.22 0.60 -12.67
CA ASN A 455 3.73 -0.77 -12.40
C ASN A 455 3.12 -0.94 -11.01
N LEU A 456 3.64 -0.23 -10.00
CA LEU A 456 3.23 -0.35 -8.60
C LEU A 456 2.27 0.76 -8.13
N PHE A 457 1.72 1.53 -9.06
CA PHE A 457 0.85 2.66 -8.72
C PHE A 457 -0.57 2.43 -9.21
N PRO A 458 -1.58 2.59 -8.33
CA PRO A 458 -2.98 2.50 -8.74
C PRO A 458 -3.33 3.56 -9.78
N ARG A 459 -4.08 3.15 -10.79
CA ARG A 459 -4.64 4.07 -11.79
C ARG A 459 -5.96 4.68 -11.32
N VAL A 460 -6.39 5.72 -12.01
CA VAL A 460 -7.67 6.41 -11.76
C VAL A 460 -8.83 5.42 -11.71
N GLU A 461 -8.90 4.54 -12.71
CA GLU A 461 -9.98 3.57 -12.86
C GLU A 461 -10.03 2.60 -11.67
N GLU A 462 -8.88 2.18 -11.16
CA GLU A 462 -8.81 1.29 -9.99
C GLU A 462 -9.31 2.00 -8.73
N VAL A 463 -8.91 3.26 -8.53
CA VAL A 463 -9.36 4.08 -7.41
C VAL A 463 -10.87 4.31 -7.46
N GLU A 464 -11.40 4.67 -8.63
CA GLU A 464 -12.84 4.91 -8.81
C GLU A 464 -13.66 3.62 -8.63
N LEU A 465 -13.18 2.47 -9.15
CA LEU A 465 -13.84 1.18 -8.95
C LEU A 465 -13.82 0.76 -7.48
N SER A 466 -12.73 1.02 -6.77
CA SER A 466 -12.64 0.76 -5.33
C SER A 466 -13.66 1.58 -4.55
N TRP A 467 -13.88 2.85 -4.90
CA TRP A 467 -14.94 3.66 -4.31
C TRP A 467 -16.34 3.19 -4.70
N LYS A 468 -16.56 2.75 -5.95
CA LYS A 468 -17.85 2.16 -6.37
C LYS A 468 -18.21 0.90 -5.55
N ILE A 469 -17.21 0.17 -5.08
CA ILE A 469 -17.40 -0.98 -4.20
C ILE A 469 -17.72 -0.53 -2.78
N LEU A 470 -16.99 0.43 -2.22
CA LEU A 470 -17.10 0.81 -0.82
C LEU A 470 -18.25 1.79 -0.52
N ASP A 471 -18.53 2.77 -1.37
CA ASP A 471 -19.55 3.79 -1.14
C ASP A 471 -20.95 3.24 -0.77
N PRO A 472 -21.47 2.21 -1.44
CA PRO A 472 -22.78 1.65 -1.06
C PRO A 472 -22.76 1.03 0.35
N ILE A 473 -21.63 0.46 0.78
CA ILE A 473 -21.46 -0.13 2.11
C ILE A 473 -21.43 0.98 3.17
N GLU A 474 -20.66 2.03 2.94
CA GLU A 474 -20.58 3.19 3.84
C GLU A 474 -21.95 3.87 4.01
N ARG A 475 -22.67 4.12 2.92
CA ARG A 475 -24.04 4.67 2.96
C ARG A 475 -25.01 3.77 3.71
N PHE A 476 -24.87 2.45 3.57
CA PHE A 476 -25.65 1.51 4.34
C PHE A 476 -25.35 1.65 5.84
N TRP A 477 -24.07 1.69 6.21
CA TRP A 477 -23.65 1.83 7.61
C TRP A 477 -24.05 3.16 8.23
N ASP A 478 -24.06 4.26 7.48
CA ASP A 478 -24.48 5.58 7.96
C ASP A 478 -25.93 5.58 8.46
N THR A 479 -26.78 4.78 7.80
CA THR A 479 -28.22 4.71 8.07
C THR A 479 -28.63 3.52 8.92
N HIS A 480 -27.77 2.52 9.12
CA HIS A 480 -28.09 1.27 9.81
C HIS A 480 -27.19 1.02 11.03
N GLY A 481 -27.76 1.23 12.20
CA GLY A 481 -27.16 0.84 13.48
C GLY A 481 -25.93 1.65 13.92
N LYS A 482 -25.34 1.17 15.01
CA LYS A 482 -24.05 1.64 15.54
C LYS A 482 -22.99 0.59 15.26
N PRO A 483 -21.69 0.94 15.26
CA PRO A 483 -20.62 -0.05 15.23
C PRO A 483 -20.74 -1.03 16.39
N ALA A 484 -20.54 -2.32 16.11
CA ALA A 484 -20.48 -3.36 17.12
C ALA A 484 -19.24 -3.16 18.01
N GLN A 485 -19.36 -3.47 19.31
CA GLN A 485 -18.23 -3.30 20.21
C GLN A 485 -17.39 -4.57 20.27
N TYR A 486 -16.06 -4.43 20.28
CA TYR A 486 -15.13 -5.53 20.53
C TYR A 486 -14.06 -5.11 21.52
N GLN A 487 -13.63 -6.02 22.38
CA GLN A 487 -12.55 -5.72 23.34
C GLN A 487 -11.19 -5.59 22.64
N SER A 488 -10.40 -4.63 23.06
CA SER A 488 -8.99 -4.51 22.64
C SER A 488 -8.24 -5.82 22.92
N GLY A 489 -7.41 -6.25 21.97
CA GLY A 489 -6.67 -7.51 22.03
C GLY A 489 -7.42 -8.74 21.48
N THR A 490 -8.68 -8.59 21.06
CA THR A 490 -9.45 -9.67 20.39
C THR A 490 -9.33 -9.62 18.87
N TRP A 491 -10.05 -10.46 18.15
CA TRP A 491 -10.03 -10.49 16.66
C TRP A 491 -11.23 -9.77 16.02
N GLY A 492 -11.85 -8.86 16.75
CA GLY A 492 -12.98 -8.08 16.27
C GLY A 492 -14.31 -8.50 16.93
N PRO A 493 -15.43 -7.92 16.48
CA PRO A 493 -16.74 -8.19 17.02
C PRO A 493 -17.24 -9.59 16.62
N VAL A 494 -18.10 -10.19 17.47
CA VAL A 494 -18.67 -11.53 17.24
C VAL A 494 -19.49 -11.61 15.95
N GLU A 495 -20.09 -10.52 15.53
CA GLU A 495 -20.86 -10.41 14.29
C GLU A 495 -20.00 -10.72 13.05
N ALA A 496 -18.69 -10.48 13.14
CA ALA A 496 -17.76 -10.84 12.07
C ALA A 496 -17.52 -12.36 12.00
N ASP A 497 -17.48 -13.06 13.14
CA ASP A 497 -17.42 -14.52 13.16
C ASP A 497 -18.76 -15.11 12.66
N GLU A 498 -19.91 -14.54 13.06
CA GLU A 498 -21.23 -14.95 12.60
C GLU A 498 -21.39 -14.78 11.08
N MET A 499 -20.81 -13.74 10.48
CA MET A 499 -20.86 -13.52 9.03
C MET A 499 -20.29 -14.72 8.26
N LEU A 500 -19.15 -15.27 8.67
CA LEU A 500 -18.58 -16.45 8.05
C LEU A 500 -19.30 -17.73 8.45
N ALA A 501 -19.77 -17.82 9.69
CA ALA A 501 -20.49 -19.00 10.19
C ALA A 501 -21.79 -19.27 9.42
N ARG A 502 -22.47 -18.23 8.91
CA ARG A 502 -23.65 -18.38 8.03
C ARG A 502 -23.32 -19.12 6.74
N ASP A 503 -22.08 -19.02 6.28
CA ASP A 503 -21.59 -19.77 5.11
C ASP A 503 -20.90 -21.09 5.48
N GLY A 504 -20.95 -21.52 6.76
CA GLY A 504 -20.28 -22.72 7.26
C GLY A 504 -18.75 -22.57 7.34
N ARG A 505 -18.24 -21.35 7.45
CA ARG A 505 -16.81 -21.00 7.46
C ARG A 505 -16.40 -20.30 8.74
N SER A 506 -15.12 -20.15 8.95
CA SER A 506 -14.55 -19.39 10.07
C SER A 506 -13.36 -18.55 9.63
N TRP A 507 -13.10 -17.46 10.35
CA TRP A 507 -11.89 -16.69 10.15
C TRP A 507 -10.66 -17.51 10.52
N ARG A 508 -9.67 -17.47 9.63
CA ARG A 508 -8.33 -17.87 10.04
C ARG A 508 -7.86 -16.92 11.14
N ARG A 509 -7.26 -17.48 12.19
CA ARG A 509 -6.55 -16.74 13.23
C ARG A 509 -5.06 -16.89 12.96
N PRO A 510 -4.40 -15.82 12.47
CA PRO A 510 -2.99 -15.84 12.10
C PRO A 510 -2.07 -16.16 13.25
#